data_98c40b05686e4071547237982a24c330
#
_entry.id   98c40b05686e4071547237982a24c330
#
_cell.length_a   1.000
_cell.length_b   1.000
_cell.length_c   1.000
_cell.angle_alpha   90.00
_cell.angle_beta   90.00
_cell.angle_gamma   90.00
#
_symmetry.space_group_name_H-M   'P 1'
#
loop_
_entity.id
_entity.type
_entity.pdbx_description
1 polymer ?
#
loop_
_entity_poly.entity_id
_entity_poly.type
_entity_poly.pdbx_seq_one_letter_code
_entity_poly.pdbx_strand_id
1 'polypeptide(L)'
;LNFMITYSELANEDYELNTELFSWPSKIIPIMDECASILENAREINKDDLNSRREKLTVELDGYNKQLEEYVTYGDFNEIFKYLRTAQKLKGRIDSIEERIKIFNKEENLFGWEVTEFPLLDETKDGLSPYLLLYQTSVDFQKKYTAWMTGSYLQINAEAVEADVTNIWRNIFKLHLQFQNNPAPFELASISKEQIERFKVHLPMISIMCNPGFKERHYKEISQIIGTRFQPDETTTLSSVLERNLTPYTAELEKISTLASKEYSFEKVLQKMYSEWKDIEFSMIMYRDTGVEILTGIDPIQTLLDDHIVKTQAMLSSPFIKALGNEVQEWSDALRNIQDVLDQWLTVQAVWLYLEPIFGSEDIMNQMPEEGQKFFNVDKIFRDIMKHASMDKHVLKVCEIPDLLNKLTNCNTELELVQKGLNQYLEIKRLYFPRFFFLSNDEMLEILSETRDPLRVQPHLKKCFEGINELEFQEDLDITGMFSAQKEYIKFTEPVSVVAANGSVERWLLNIENIMKKSMRNVTKEAVEAYSQSPREKWVLEWPGQVVLCVSQIYWTLDVENAIKENGKDSLKNFSELSTKNLEKIVELVRGNLPKLSRITLEALVVVS
;
A
#
# COMPACT_ATOMS: atom_id res chain seq x y z
N LEU A 1 -21.19 -65.24 -39.44
CA LEU A 1 -22.15 -65.23 -40.53
C LEU A 1 -22.32 -66.64 -41.17
N ASN A 2 -21.31 -67.30 -41.65
CA ASN A 2 -21.41 -68.68 -42.24
C ASN A 2 -22.05 -69.66 -41.25
N PHE A 3 -21.81 -69.55 -39.95
CA PHE A 3 -22.47 -70.40 -38.97
C PHE A 3 -23.98 -70.11 -38.86
N MET A 4 -24.38 -68.82 -38.87
CA MET A 4 -25.78 -68.42 -38.81
C MET A 4 -26.54 -68.86 -40.08
N ILE A 5 -25.96 -68.74 -41.30
CA ILE A 5 -26.59 -69.20 -42.55
C ILE A 5 -26.75 -70.70 -42.56
N THR A 6 -25.87 -71.46 -41.91
CA THR A 6 -25.89 -72.93 -41.94
C THR A 6 -26.83 -73.53 -40.89
N TYR A 7 -27.04 -72.84 -39.77
CA TYR A 7 -27.71 -73.41 -38.59
C TYR A 7 -28.96 -72.65 -38.09
N SER A 8 -29.35 -71.55 -38.79
CA SER A 8 -30.59 -70.82 -38.42
C SER A 8 -31.39 -70.48 -39.69
N GLU A 9 -32.72 -70.51 -39.61
CA GLU A 9 -33.60 -69.96 -40.65
C GLU A 9 -33.59 -68.45 -40.56
N LEU A 10 -32.95 -67.77 -41.52
CA LEU A 10 -32.93 -66.32 -41.69
C LEU A 10 -34.19 -65.84 -42.40
N ALA A 11 -34.73 -64.68 -41.98
CA ALA A 11 -35.79 -64.06 -42.76
C ALA A 11 -35.30 -63.64 -44.15
N ASN A 12 -36.20 -63.57 -45.12
CA ASN A 12 -35.79 -63.16 -46.50
C ASN A 12 -35.08 -61.82 -46.54
N GLU A 13 -35.47 -60.88 -45.71
CA GLU A 13 -34.82 -59.55 -45.59
C GLU A 13 -33.36 -59.68 -45.16
N ASP A 14 -33.08 -60.54 -44.17
CA ASP A 14 -31.71 -60.77 -43.67
C ASP A 14 -30.85 -61.49 -44.70
N TYR A 15 -31.46 -62.34 -45.52
CA TYR A 15 -30.76 -63.04 -46.62
C TYR A 15 -30.36 -62.07 -47.74
N GLU A 16 -31.28 -61.17 -48.11
CA GLU A 16 -31.00 -60.09 -49.08
C GLU A 16 -29.93 -59.18 -48.58
N LEU A 17 -30.00 -58.70 -47.35
CA LEU A 17 -29.00 -57.81 -46.70
C LEU A 17 -27.62 -58.49 -46.66
N ASN A 18 -27.56 -59.75 -46.24
CA ASN A 18 -26.29 -60.49 -46.24
C ASN A 18 -25.71 -60.67 -47.65
N THR A 19 -26.57 -60.98 -48.63
CA THR A 19 -26.14 -61.12 -50.05
C THR A 19 -25.62 -59.80 -50.58
N GLU A 20 -26.23 -58.69 -50.21
CA GLU A 20 -25.76 -57.38 -50.59
C GLU A 20 -24.43 -57.08 -49.88
N LEU A 21 -24.29 -57.34 -48.58
CA LEU A 21 -23.04 -57.17 -47.83
C LEU A 21 -21.87 -57.96 -48.44
N PHE A 22 -22.08 -59.21 -48.81
CA PHE A 22 -21.03 -60.02 -49.50
C PHE A 22 -20.71 -59.56 -50.91
N SER A 23 -21.61 -58.82 -51.55
CA SER A 23 -21.35 -58.24 -52.87
C SER A 23 -20.55 -56.91 -52.76
N TRP A 24 -20.52 -56.27 -51.61
CA TRP A 24 -19.87 -54.98 -51.41
C TRP A 24 -18.38 -54.96 -51.77
N PRO A 25 -17.52 -55.95 -51.43
CA PRO A 25 -16.10 -55.92 -51.79
C PRO A 25 -15.90 -55.88 -53.32
N SER A 26 -16.75 -56.62 -54.06
CA SER A 26 -16.67 -56.63 -55.56
C SER A 26 -17.23 -55.36 -56.20
N LYS A 27 -18.15 -54.66 -55.53
CA LYS A 27 -18.72 -53.37 -55.97
C LYS A 27 -17.82 -52.19 -55.63
N ILE A 28 -17.16 -52.23 -54.46
CA ILE A 28 -16.37 -51.09 -53.95
C ILE A 28 -15.01 -50.96 -54.66
N ILE A 29 -14.38 -52.10 -55.02
CA ILE A 29 -13.05 -52.09 -55.67
C ILE A 29 -13.07 -51.28 -56.98
N PRO A 30 -14.00 -51.50 -57.95
CA PRO A 30 -14.04 -50.68 -59.12
C PRO A 30 -14.30 -49.20 -58.88
N ILE A 31 -15.12 -48.86 -57.86
CA ILE A 31 -15.39 -47.47 -57.50
C ILE A 31 -14.14 -46.83 -56.92
N MET A 32 -13.39 -47.56 -56.08
CA MET A 32 -12.13 -47.08 -55.55
C MET A 32 -11.08 -46.84 -56.61
N ASP A 33 -11.00 -47.76 -57.60
CA ASP A 33 -10.09 -47.62 -58.75
C ASP A 33 -10.47 -46.43 -59.64
N GLU A 34 -11.78 -46.23 -59.90
CA GLU A 34 -12.28 -45.04 -60.57
C GLU A 34 -11.99 -43.76 -59.86
N CYS A 35 -12.26 -43.72 -58.52
CA CYS A 35 -11.92 -42.58 -57.66
C CYS A 35 -10.41 -42.31 -57.67
N ALA A 36 -9.58 -43.33 -57.58
CA ALA A 36 -8.13 -43.19 -57.65
C ALA A 36 -7.68 -42.58 -59.00
N SER A 37 -8.27 -43.05 -60.11
CA SER A 37 -8.00 -42.49 -61.42
C SER A 37 -8.45 -41.04 -61.60
N ILE A 38 -9.62 -40.66 -61.03
CA ILE A 38 -10.12 -39.28 -61.02
C ILE A 38 -9.20 -38.40 -60.23
N LEU A 39 -8.79 -38.86 -59.04
CA LEU A 39 -7.89 -38.11 -58.15
C LEU A 39 -6.51 -37.89 -58.78
N GLU A 40 -5.95 -38.89 -59.43
CA GLU A 40 -4.67 -38.77 -60.13
C GLU A 40 -4.75 -37.81 -61.33
N ASN A 41 -5.82 -37.90 -62.15
CA ASN A 41 -6.05 -36.92 -63.21
C ASN A 41 -6.22 -35.48 -62.66
N ALA A 42 -6.98 -35.32 -61.60
CA ALA A 42 -7.15 -33.99 -60.92
C ALA A 42 -5.82 -33.48 -60.40
N ARG A 43 -4.97 -34.34 -59.84
CA ARG A 43 -3.64 -34.02 -59.36
C ARG A 43 -2.72 -33.51 -60.44
N GLU A 44 -2.68 -34.22 -61.62
CA GLU A 44 -1.88 -33.82 -62.78
C GLU A 44 -2.36 -32.45 -63.34
N ILE A 45 -3.67 -32.23 -63.47
CA ILE A 45 -4.23 -30.98 -63.96
C ILE A 45 -3.84 -29.83 -63.03
N ASN A 46 -3.98 -30.02 -61.71
CA ASN A 46 -3.62 -28.99 -60.70
C ASN A 46 -2.11 -28.73 -60.71
N LYS A 47 -1.28 -29.75 -60.99
CA LYS A 47 0.17 -29.60 -61.06
C LYS A 47 0.56 -28.73 -62.27
N ASP A 48 -0.05 -28.97 -63.43
CA ASP A 48 0.19 -28.16 -64.60
C ASP A 48 -0.27 -26.71 -64.42
N ASP A 49 -1.42 -26.48 -63.76
CA ASP A 49 -1.90 -25.15 -63.44
C ASP A 49 -0.93 -24.44 -62.47
N LEU A 50 -0.46 -25.16 -61.48
CA LEU A 50 0.48 -24.62 -60.50
C LEU A 50 1.82 -24.24 -61.15
N ASN A 51 2.35 -25.06 -62.04
CA ASN A 51 3.55 -24.76 -62.84
C ASN A 51 3.35 -23.53 -63.76
N SER A 52 2.20 -23.42 -64.40
CA SER A 52 1.88 -22.27 -65.27
C SER A 52 1.77 -20.99 -64.49
N ARG A 53 1.19 -21.03 -63.24
CA ARG A 53 1.12 -19.88 -62.35
C ARG A 53 2.50 -19.48 -61.86
N ARG A 54 3.40 -20.43 -61.57
CA ARG A 54 4.79 -20.18 -61.16
C ARG A 54 5.58 -19.44 -62.25
N GLU A 55 5.49 -19.91 -63.49
CA GLU A 55 6.17 -19.27 -64.64
C GLU A 55 5.68 -17.82 -64.82
N LYS A 56 4.36 -17.58 -64.75
CA LYS A 56 3.79 -16.24 -64.86
C LYS A 56 4.30 -15.33 -63.72
N LEU A 57 4.40 -15.84 -62.50
CA LEU A 57 4.86 -15.11 -61.33
C LEU A 57 6.33 -14.73 -61.43
N THR A 58 7.17 -15.62 -61.97
CA THR A 58 8.59 -15.36 -62.25
C THR A 58 8.76 -14.27 -63.30
N VAL A 59 7.96 -14.30 -64.35
CA VAL A 59 7.99 -13.26 -65.42
C VAL A 59 7.51 -11.91 -64.88
N GLU A 60 6.49 -11.88 -64.01
CA GLU A 60 6.04 -10.64 -63.34
C GLU A 60 7.15 -10.04 -62.46
N LEU A 61 7.84 -10.85 -61.64
CA LEU A 61 8.97 -10.42 -60.80
C LEU A 61 10.13 -9.89 -61.64
N ASP A 62 10.48 -10.56 -62.73
CA ASP A 62 11.53 -10.08 -63.64
C ASP A 62 11.16 -8.71 -64.27
N GLY A 63 9.87 -8.54 -64.59
CA GLY A 63 9.35 -7.24 -65.04
C GLY A 63 9.46 -6.13 -64.01
N TYR A 64 9.26 -6.44 -62.73
CA TYR A 64 9.41 -5.45 -61.63
C TYR A 64 10.87 -5.14 -61.34
N ASN A 65 11.76 -6.10 -61.44
CA ASN A 65 13.19 -5.87 -61.30
C ASN A 65 13.71 -4.95 -62.43
N LYS A 66 13.25 -5.12 -63.67
CA LYS A 66 13.56 -4.18 -64.77
C LYS A 66 13.00 -2.78 -64.53
N GLN A 67 11.80 -2.64 -63.93
CA GLN A 67 11.28 -1.34 -63.52
C GLN A 67 12.14 -0.69 -62.41
N LEU A 68 12.76 -1.49 -61.52
CA LEU A 68 13.67 -0.98 -60.52
C LEU A 68 14.93 -0.35 -61.12
N GLU A 69 15.43 -0.86 -62.23
CA GLU A 69 16.57 -0.30 -62.93
C GLU A 69 16.29 1.12 -63.45
N GLU A 70 15.01 1.46 -63.75
CA GLU A 70 14.65 2.83 -64.17
C GLU A 70 14.85 3.86 -63.06
N TYR A 71 14.74 3.47 -61.76
CA TYR A 71 14.90 4.40 -60.65
C TYR A 71 16.31 4.96 -60.52
N VAL A 72 17.31 4.32 -61.08
CA VAL A 72 18.70 4.82 -61.19
C VAL A 72 18.76 6.10 -62.02
N THR A 73 17.80 6.38 -62.90
CA THR A 73 17.75 7.56 -63.77
C THR A 73 16.95 8.72 -63.22
N TYR A 74 16.21 8.51 -62.10
CA TYR A 74 15.34 9.53 -61.49
C TYR A 74 16.14 10.53 -60.66
N GLY A 75 16.39 11.73 -61.19
CA GLY A 75 17.23 12.76 -60.58
C GLY A 75 16.57 14.12 -60.43
N ASP A 76 15.38 14.37 -60.99
CA ASP A 76 14.72 15.67 -60.87
C ASP A 76 13.96 15.81 -59.52
N PHE A 77 14.46 16.72 -58.71
CA PHE A 77 13.85 16.97 -57.38
C PHE A 77 12.43 17.51 -57.44
N ASN A 78 12.02 18.21 -58.52
CA ASN A 78 10.69 18.72 -58.71
C ASN A 78 9.65 17.59 -58.94
N GLU A 79 10.07 16.46 -59.44
CA GLU A 79 9.23 15.31 -59.69
C GLU A 79 9.18 14.28 -58.54
N ILE A 80 9.77 14.59 -57.38
CA ILE A 80 9.94 13.66 -56.28
C ILE A 80 8.60 13.10 -55.75
N PHE A 81 7.51 13.83 -55.81
CA PHE A 81 6.16 13.36 -55.48
C PHE A 81 5.64 12.29 -56.46
N LYS A 82 6.02 12.43 -57.73
CA LYS A 82 5.67 11.45 -58.75
C LYS A 82 6.49 10.17 -58.56
N TYR A 83 7.79 10.32 -58.28
CA TYR A 83 8.67 9.19 -57.96
C TYR A 83 8.18 8.41 -56.73
N LEU A 84 7.82 9.09 -55.65
CA LEU A 84 7.25 8.45 -54.46
C LEU A 84 5.98 7.66 -54.78
N ARG A 85 5.06 8.26 -55.58
CA ARG A 85 3.81 7.58 -55.96
C ARG A 85 4.06 6.35 -56.80
N THR A 86 5.07 6.41 -57.69
CA THR A 86 5.46 5.28 -58.56
C THR A 86 6.10 4.17 -57.72
N ALA A 87 7.00 4.49 -56.82
CA ALA A 87 7.62 3.55 -55.89
C ALA A 87 6.62 2.88 -54.95
N GLN A 88 5.65 3.63 -54.43
CA GLN A 88 4.56 3.09 -53.60
C GLN A 88 3.66 2.13 -54.39
N LYS A 89 3.36 2.42 -55.67
CA LYS A 89 2.61 1.53 -56.53
C LYS A 89 3.38 0.23 -56.79
N LEU A 90 4.69 0.33 -57.07
CA LEU A 90 5.53 -0.85 -57.25
C LEU A 90 5.62 -1.69 -55.99
N LYS A 91 5.79 -1.05 -54.81
CA LYS A 91 5.75 -1.75 -53.52
C LYS A 91 4.44 -2.51 -53.35
N GLY A 92 3.28 -1.86 -53.57
CA GLY A 92 1.97 -2.53 -53.45
C GLY A 92 1.80 -3.73 -54.39
N ARG A 93 2.42 -3.71 -55.58
CA ARG A 93 2.43 -4.85 -56.48
C ARG A 93 3.33 -5.99 -55.98
N ILE A 94 4.51 -5.66 -55.44
CA ILE A 94 5.43 -6.61 -54.82
C ILE A 94 4.80 -7.26 -53.60
N ASP A 95 4.14 -6.49 -52.74
CA ASP A 95 3.42 -7.00 -51.56
C ASP A 95 2.28 -7.97 -51.99
N SER A 96 1.56 -7.66 -53.10
CA SER A 96 0.54 -8.55 -53.64
C SER A 96 1.13 -9.88 -54.18
N ILE A 97 2.33 -9.83 -54.78
CA ILE A 97 3.03 -11.05 -55.23
C ILE A 97 3.45 -11.88 -54.01
N GLU A 98 3.96 -11.26 -52.97
CA GLU A 98 4.32 -11.97 -51.74
C GLU A 98 3.16 -12.75 -51.15
N GLU A 99 1.96 -12.15 -51.10
CA GLU A 99 0.76 -12.86 -50.67
C GLU A 99 0.39 -14.03 -51.59
N ARG A 100 0.54 -13.85 -52.91
CA ARG A 100 0.33 -14.93 -53.88
C ARG A 100 1.36 -16.06 -53.71
N ILE A 101 2.62 -15.75 -53.44
CA ILE A 101 3.67 -16.73 -53.13
C ILE A 101 3.33 -17.51 -51.87
N LYS A 102 2.85 -16.85 -50.81
CA LYS A 102 2.43 -17.54 -49.59
C LYS A 102 1.30 -18.54 -49.82
N ILE A 103 0.36 -18.20 -50.70
CA ILE A 103 -0.72 -19.12 -51.11
C ILE A 103 -0.13 -20.28 -51.91
N PHE A 104 0.73 -19.98 -52.85
CA PHE A 104 1.41 -20.94 -53.71
C PHE A 104 2.22 -21.96 -52.87
N ASN A 105 3.01 -21.51 -51.94
CA ASN A 105 3.80 -22.37 -51.06
C ASN A 105 2.91 -23.27 -50.16
N LYS A 106 1.71 -22.82 -49.81
CA LYS A 106 0.72 -23.67 -49.11
C LYS A 106 0.18 -24.78 -50.04
N GLU A 107 -0.08 -24.47 -51.33
CA GLU A 107 -0.54 -25.45 -52.28
C GLU A 107 0.56 -26.50 -52.58
N GLU A 108 1.84 -26.09 -52.70
CA GLU A 108 2.98 -27.01 -52.85
C GLU A 108 3.09 -27.96 -51.64
N ASN A 109 2.95 -27.44 -50.42
CA ASN A 109 2.94 -28.26 -49.21
C ASN A 109 1.80 -29.27 -49.18
N LEU A 110 0.60 -28.91 -49.68
CA LEU A 110 -0.53 -29.83 -49.77
C LEU A 110 -0.26 -30.99 -50.73
N PHE A 111 0.52 -30.74 -51.80
CA PHE A 111 0.94 -31.80 -52.74
C PHE A 111 2.17 -32.57 -52.26
N GLY A 112 2.79 -32.16 -51.13
CA GLY A 112 4.00 -32.77 -50.60
C GLY A 112 5.26 -32.46 -51.42
N TRP A 113 5.27 -31.33 -52.09
CA TRP A 113 6.41 -30.88 -52.88
C TRP A 113 7.34 -30.01 -52.04
N GLU A 114 8.60 -29.87 -52.51
CA GLU A 114 9.53 -28.89 -51.95
C GLU A 114 9.03 -27.49 -52.27
N VAL A 115 9.04 -26.62 -51.25
CA VAL A 115 8.59 -25.22 -51.37
C VAL A 115 9.52 -24.44 -52.30
N THR A 116 8.97 -23.76 -53.29
CA THR A 116 9.74 -22.97 -54.24
C THR A 116 10.17 -21.67 -53.61
N GLU A 117 11.47 -21.42 -53.57
CA GLU A 117 12.04 -20.14 -53.15
C GLU A 117 12.08 -19.14 -54.32
N PHE A 118 11.77 -17.88 -53.99
CA PHE A 118 11.80 -16.77 -54.98
C PHE A 118 12.82 -15.71 -54.57
N PRO A 119 14.14 -15.95 -54.68
CA PRO A 119 15.18 -15.02 -54.26
C PRO A 119 15.07 -13.64 -54.93
N LEU A 120 14.58 -13.62 -56.17
CA LEU A 120 14.35 -12.38 -56.91
C LEU A 120 13.31 -11.47 -56.25
N LEU A 121 12.39 -11.98 -55.42
CA LEU A 121 11.45 -11.18 -54.65
C LEU A 121 12.18 -10.37 -53.57
N ASP A 122 13.08 -11.01 -52.84
CA ASP A 122 13.84 -10.36 -51.77
C ASP A 122 14.85 -9.37 -52.36
N GLU A 123 15.52 -9.72 -53.45
CA GLU A 123 16.41 -8.81 -54.17
C GLU A 123 15.66 -7.55 -54.67
N THR A 124 14.43 -7.73 -55.23
CA THR A 124 13.62 -6.59 -55.69
C THR A 124 13.11 -5.72 -54.53
N LYS A 125 12.73 -6.33 -53.41
CA LYS A 125 12.34 -5.58 -52.18
C LYS A 125 13.51 -4.78 -51.62
N ASP A 126 14.64 -5.43 -51.43
CA ASP A 126 15.84 -4.80 -50.88
C ASP A 126 16.35 -3.71 -51.82
N GLY A 127 16.28 -3.91 -53.11
CA GLY A 127 16.63 -2.91 -54.10
C GLY A 127 15.69 -1.70 -54.14
N LEU A 128 14.36 -1.92 -53.95
CA LEU A 128 13.37 -0.82 -53.92
C LEU A 128 13.42 0.00 -52.63
N SER A 129 13.73 -0.65 -51.51
CA SER A 129 13.66 -0.06 -50.16
C SER A 129 14.43 1.27 -50.01
N PRO A 130 15.68 1.42 -50.48
CA PRO A 130 16.44 2.68 -50.40
C PRO A 130 15.80 3.82 -51.19
N TYR A 131 15.30 3.54 -52.41
CA TYR A 131 14.63 4.55 -53.23
C TYR A 131 13.32 5.03 -52.60
N LEU A 132 12.51 4.10 -52.16
CA LEU A 132 11.26 4.41 -51.48
C LEU A 132 11.51 5.26 -50.24
N LEU A 133 12.49 4.89 -49.41
CA LEU A 133 12.87 5.63 -48.21
C LEU A 133 13.40 7.02 -48.56
N LEU A 134 14.21 7.19 -49.63
CA LEU A 134 14.69 8.48 -50.10
C LEU A 134 13.53 9.41 -50.45
N TYR A 135 12.64 8.94 -51.33
CA TYR A 135 11.52 9.76 -51.80
C TYR A 135 10.54 10.08 -50.67
N GLN A 136 10.23 9.10 -49.83
CA GLN A 136 9.35 9.29 -48.68
C GLN A 136 9.91 10.28 -47.70
N THR A 137 11.18 10.14 -47.29
CA THR A 137 11.84 11.01 -46.34
C THR A 137 11.96 12.45 -46.86
N SER A 138 12.26 12.62 -48.15
CA SER A 138 12.37 13.95 -48.79
C SER A 138 11.01 14.64 -48.89
N VAL A 139 9.97 13.91 -49.27
CA VAL A 139 8.58 14.43 -49.32
C VAL A 139 8.05 14.76 -47.94
N ASP A 140 8.31 13.91 -46.95
CA ASP A 140 7.93 14.16 -45.56
C ASP A 140 8.60 15.42 -45.00
N PHE A 141 9.89 15.62 -45.32
CA PHE A 141 10.56 16.88 -44.95
C PHE A 141 9.88 18.09 -45.59
N GLN A 142 9.59 18.07 -46.90
CA GLN A 142 8.94 19.19 -47.58
C GLN A 142 7.58 19.52 -46.97
N LYS A 143 6.74 18.51 -46.69
CA LYS A 143 5.46 18.69 -46.06
C LYS A 143 5.57 19.29 -44.65
N LYS A 144 6.47 18.72 -43.83
CA LYS A 144 6.74 19.21 -42.49
C LYS A 144 7.36 20.64 -42.50
N TYR A 145 8.32 20.89 -43.37
CA TYR A 145 8.89 22.21 -43.54
C TYR A 145 7.84 23.27 -43.88
N THR A 146 6.96 22.99 -44.84
CA THR A 146 5.86 23.90 -45.18
C THR A 146 4.94 24.10 -43.99
N ALA A 147 4.56 23.03 -43.29
CA ALA A 147 3.70 23.11 -42.12
C ALA A 147 4.35 23.92 -40.98
N TRP A 148 5.64 23.76 -40.74
CA TRP A 148 6.37 24.54 -39.72
C TRP A 148 6.50 26.02 -40.09
N MET A 149 6.82 26.31 -41.35
CA MET A 149 7.04 27.70 -41.79
C MET A 149 5.77 28.52 -41.91
N THR A 150 4.65 27.90 -42.31
CA THR A 150 3.37 28.57 -42.54
C THR A 150 2.35 28.38 -41.41
N GLY A 151 2.60 27.44 -40.50
CA GLY A 151 1.76 27.18 -39.33
C GLY A 151 1.87 28.29 -38.27
N SER A 152 0.91 28.29 -37.33
CA SER A 152 0.94 29.23 -36.21
C SER A 152 2.16 28.98 -35.33
N TYR A 153 2.94 30.03 -35.11
CA TYR A 153 4.11 30.03 -34.24
C TYR A 153 3.85 29.49 -32.84
N LEU A 154 2.67 29.81 -32.25
CA LEU A 154 2.31 29.41 -30.90
C LEU A 154 2.04 27.92 -30.74
N GLN A 155 1.81 27.19 -31.85
CA GLN A 155 1.53 25.76 -31.85
C GLN A 155 2.78 24.91 -32.13
N ILE A 156 3.92 25.52 -32.42
CA ILE A 156 5.13 24.79 -32.75
C ILE A 156 5.79 24.24 -31.48
N ASN A 157 5.95 22.91 -31.47
CA ASN A 157 6.76 22.25 -30.47
C ASN A 157 8.21 22.12 -30.96
N ALA A 158 9.10 22.92 -30.40
CA ALA A 158 10.51 22.96 -30.79
C ALA A 158 11.23 21.61 -30.64
N GLU A 159 10.95 20.85 -29.58
CA GLU A 159 11.55 19.54 -29.34
C GLU A 159 11.12 18.52 -30.40
N ALA A 160 9.84 18.54 -30.77
CA ALA A 160 9.33 17.66 -31.83
C ALA A 160 9.94 18.01 -33.20
N VAL A 161 10.09 19.33 -33.51
CA VAL A 161 10.75 19.79 -34.75
C VAL A 161 12.21 19.35 -34.79
N GLU A 162 12.95 19.49 -33.71
CA GLU A 162 14.35 19.07 -33.60
C GLU A 162 14.50 17.55 -33.75
N ALA A 163 13.65 16.78 -33.10
CA ALA A 163 13.65 15.33 -33.21
C ALA A 163 13.35 14.87 -34.64
N ASP A 164 12.32 15.45 -35.26
CA ASP A 164 11.96 15.19 -36.65
C ASP A 164 13.10 15.49 -37.63
N VAL A 165 13.65 16.69 -37.55
CA VAL A 165 14.75 17.11 -38.42
C VAL A 165 15.98 16.22 -38.23
N THR A 166 16.31 15.87 -37.00
CA THR A 166 17.42 14.97 -36.71
C THR A 166 17.22 13.57 -37.28
N ASN A 167 16.02 13.02 -37.16
CA ASN A 167 15.68 11.71 -37.75
C ASN A 167 15.74 11.74 -39.27
N ILE A 168 15.12 12.74 -39.87
CA ILE A 168 15.11 12.94 -41.33
C ILE A 168 16.55 13.11 -41.85
N TRP A 169 17.35 13.91 -41.19
CA TRP A 169 18.75 14.12 -41.55
C TRP A 169 19.57 12.82 -41.49
N ARG A 170 19.40 12.01 -40.42
CA ARG A 170 20.10 10.73 -40.29
C ARG A 170 19.75 9.77 -41.43
N ASN A 171 18.47 9.70 -41.80
CA ASN A 171 18.03 8.85 -42.90
C ASN A 171 18.58 9.31 -44.24
N ILE A 172 18.48 10.62 -44.54
CA ILE A 172 19.02 11.18 -45.79
C ILE A 172 20.54 11.02 -45.84
N PHE A 173 21.25 11.21 -44.72
CA PHE A 173 22.70 11.03 -44.68
C PHE A 173 23.12 9.60 -44.98
N LYS A 174 22.43 8.60 -44.42
CA LYS A 174 22.68 7.18 -44.73
C LYS A 174 22.45 6.90 -46.23
N LEU A 175 21.34 7.37 -46.79
CA LEU A 175 20.96 7.19 -48.19
C LEU A 175 21.95 7.91 -49.13
N HIS A 176 22.39 9.10 -48.76
CA HIS A 176 23.43 9.84 -49.50
C HIS A 176 24.74 9.04 -49.61
N LEU A 177 25.14 8.34 -48.54
CA LEU A 177 26.33 7.47 -48.58
C LEU A 177 26.04 6.19 -49.43
N GLN A 178 24.84 5.63 -49.33
CA GLN A 178 24.47 4.44 -50.07
C GLN A 178 24.41 4.66 -51.59
N PHE A 179 23.97 5.85 -52.01
CA PHE A 179 23.80 6.17 -53.45
C PHE A 179 25.04 6.80 -54.09
N GLN A 180 26.24 6.82 -53.45
CA GLN A 180 27.45 7.44 -53.98
C GLN A 180 27.81 7.00 -55.40
N ASN A 181 27.47 5.76 -55.78
CA ASN A 181 27.74 5.17 -57.10
C ASN A 181 26.62 5.43 -58.12
N ASN A 182 25.50 6.01 -57.73
CA ASN A 182 24.32 6.23 -58.58
C ASN A 182 24.04 7.74 -58.68
N PRO A 183 24.47 8.41 -59.78
CA PRO A 183 24.53 9.88 -59.85
C PRO A 183 23.18 10.58 -59.64
N ALA A 184 22.08 10.09 -60.27
CA ALA A 184 20.79 10.77 -60.16
C ALA A 184 20.14 10.64 -58.76
N PRO A 185 20.02 9.46 -58.10
CA PRO A 185 19.57 9.36 -56.71
C PRO A 185 20.52 10.07 -55.71
N PHE A 186 21.83 10.10 -55.96
CA PHE A 186 22.79 10.81 -55.18
C PHE A 186 22.54 12.32 -55.21
N GLU A 187 22.23 12.88 -56.39
CA GLU A 187 21.90 14.31 -56.55
C GLU A 187 20.64 14.67 -55.75
N LEU A 188 19.57 13.84 -55.83
CA LEU A 188 18.35 13.99 -55.02
C LEU A 188 18.65 13.98 -53.51
N ALA A 189 19.45 13.01 -53.06
CA ALA A 189 19.85 12.91 -51.68
C ALA A 189 20.69 14.11 -51.24
N SER A 190 21.57 14.64 -52.11
CA SER A 190 22.39 15.81 -51.87
C SER A 190 21.54 17.07 -51.73
N ILE A 191 20.57 17.30 -52.61
CA ILE A 191 19.65 18.45 -52.55
C ILE A 191 18.82 18.38 -51.30
N SER A 192 18.27 17.21 -50.96
CA SER A 192 17.48 17.01 -49.74
C SER A 192 18.31 17.27 -48.48
N LYS A 193 19.55 16.77 -48.44
CA LYS A 193 20.51 17.00 -47.35
C LYS A 193 20.78 18.49 -47.17
N GLU A 194 21.10 19.21 -48.28
CA GLU A 194 21.37 20.64 -48.21
C GLU A 194 20.17 21.45 -47.70
N GLN A 195 18.97 21.14 -48.14
CA GLN A 195 17.74 21.77 -47.64
C GLN A 195 17.56 21.56 -46.13
N ILE A 196 17.81 20.35 -45.65
CA ILE A 196 17.71 20.03 -44.21
C ILE A 196 18.81 20.78 -43.44
N GLU A 197 20.03 20.80 -43.93
CA GLU A 197 21.16 21.51 -43.29
C GLU A 197 20.92 23.03 -43.21
N ARG A 198 20.36 23.63 -44.25
CA ARG A 198 19.92 25.04 -44.22
C ARG A 198 18.88 25.30 -43.15
N PHE A 199 17.90 24.39 -42.97
CA PHE A 199 16.89 24.51 -41.92
C PHE A 199 17.47 24.28 -40.52
N LYS A 200 18.45 23.37 -40.41
CA LYS A 200 19.14 23.06 -39.14
C LYS A 200 19.80 24.29 -38.47
N VAL A 201 20.27 25.24 -39.26
CA VAL A 201 20.84 26.49 -38.72
C VAL A 201 19.81 27.27 -37.88
N HIS A 202 18.52 27.12 -38.16
CA HIS A 202 17.46 27.83 -37.45
C HIS A 202 16.98 27.10 -36.18
N LEU A 203 17.35 25.81 -35.98
CA LEU A 203 16.89 25.01 -34.84
C LEU A 203 17.21 25.64 -33.47
N PRO A 204 18.40 26.17 -33.20
CA PRO A 204 18.69 26.83 -31.93
C PRO A 204 17.75 28.01 -31.66
N MET A 205 17.47 28.81 -32.69
CA MET A 205 16.55 29.95 -32.56
C MET A 205 15.11 29.49 -32.37
N ILE A 206 14.68 28.43 -33.06
CA ILE A 206 13.36 27.81 -32.89
C ILE A 206 13.21 27.29 -31.46
N SER A 207 14.23 26.62 -30.92
CA SER A 207 14.23 26.10 -29.55
C SER A 207 14.11 27.24 -28.52
N ILE A 208 14.79 28.34 -28.73
CA ILE A 208 14.72 29.53 -27.85
C ILE A 208 13.33 30.18 -27.95
N MET A 209 12.87 30.48 -29.17
CA MET A 209 11.69 31.30 -29.39
C MET A 209 10.37 30.56 -29.24
N CYS A 210 10.28 29.29 -29.64
CA CYS A 210 9.07 28.48 -29.52
C CYS A 210 8.94 27.80 -28.14
N ASN A 211 9.38 28.49 -27.09
CA ASN A 211 9.28 27.97 -25.72
C ASN A 211 7.82 28.05 -25.21
N PRO A 212 7.20 26.95 -24.81
CA PRO A 212 5.82 26.94 -24.32
C PRO A 212 5.61 27.71 -23.00
N GLY A 213 6.70 28.04 -22.31
CA GLY A 213 6.65 28.83 -21.07
C GLY A 213 6.55 30.33 -21.29
N PHE A 214 6.62 30.84 -22.55
CA PHE A 214 6.52 32.27 -22.80
C PHE A 214 5.14 32.83 -22.46
N LYS A 215 5.13 33.88 -21.64
CA LYS A 215 3.98 34.71 -21.27
C LYS A 215 4.14 36.14 -21.74
N GLU A 216 3.09 36.94 -21.66
CA GLU A 216 3.07 38.33 -22.11
C GLU A 216 4.24 39.17 -21.57
N ARG A 217 4.66 38.93 -20.32
CA ARG A 217 5.82 39.60 -19.70
C ARG A 217 7.13 39.30 -20.44
N HIS A 218 7.35 38.04 -20.84
CA HIS A 218 8.54 37.63 -21.56
C HIS A 218 8.59 38.26 -22.97
N TYR A 219 7.45 38.36 -23.67
CA TYR A 219 7.36 39.05 -24.96
C TYR A 219 7.63 40.56 -24.85
N LYS A 220 7.30 41.19 -23.72
CA LYS A 220 7.64 42.58 -23.42
C LYS A 220 9.17 42.75 -23.26
N GLU A 221 9.82 41.85 -22.53
CA GLU A 221 11.26 41.84 -22.36
C GLU A 221 12.00 41.59 -23.69
N ILE A 222 11.52 40.59 -24.47
CA ILE A 222 12.03 40.32 -25.82
C ILE A 222 11.90 41.57 -26.70
N SER A 223 10.76 42.26 -26.65
CA SER A 223 10.55 43.52 -27.42
C SER A 223 11.53 44.61 -27.03
N GLN A 224 11.90 44.71 -25.76
CA GLN A 224 12.91 45.68 -25.29
C GLN A 224 14.30 45.36 -25.83
N ILE A 225 14.69 44.10 -25.86
CA ILE A 225 16.00 43.66 -26.36
C ILE A 225 16.11 43.85 -27.86
N ILE A 226 15.08 43.51 -28.62
CA ILE A 226 15.06 43.60 -30.09
C ILE A 226 14.87 45.05 -30.55
N GLY A 227 14.36 45.95 -29.69
CA GLY A 227 14.05 47.34 -30.04
C GLY A 227 12.79 47.49 -30.91
N THR A 228 12.05 46.43 -31.15
CA THR A 228 10.79 46.41 -31.91
C THR A 228 9.74 45.63 -31.18
N ARG A 229 8.46 46.03 -31.31
CA ARG A 229 7.35 45.32 -30.66
C ARG A 229 7.25 43.89 -31.20
N PHE A 230 7.41 42.93 -30.32
CA PHE A 230 7.22 41.50 -30.58
C PHE A 230 6.12 40.96 -29.69
N GLN A 231 4.96 40.75 -30.25
CA GLN A 231 3.81 40.21 -29.57
C GLN A 231 3.13 39.24 -30.55
N PRO A 232 3.52 37.95 -30.53
CA PRO A 232 2.99 36.98 -31.45
C PRO A 232 1.52 36.72 -31.15
N ASP A 233 0.73 36.53 -32.20
CA ASP A 233 -0.66 36.16 -32.21
C ASP A 233 -0.87 34.84 -32.98
N GLU A 234 -2.11 34.36 -33.07
CA GLU A 234 -2.45 33.12 -33.78
C GLU A 234 -2.11 33.17 -35.28
N THR A 235 -1.97 34.36 -35.85
CA THR A 235 -1.61 34.59 -37.27
C THR A 235 -0.11 34.68 -37.51
N THR A 236 0.66 34.78 -36.45
CA THR A 236 2.13 34.87 -36.54
C THR A 236 2.72 33.52 -36.97
N THR A 237 3.46 33.51 -38.08
CA THR A 237 4.11 32.32 -38.62
C THR A 237 5.58 32.22 -38.20
N LEU A 238 6.14 31.01 -38.18
CA LEU A 238 7.57 30.83 -37.91
C LEU A 238 8.46 31.60 -38.93
N SER A 239 8.06 31.62 -40.20
CA SER A 239 8.75 32.38 -41.24
C SER A 239 8.91 33.87 -40.84
N SER A 240 7.82 34.50 -40.40
CA SER A 240 7.83 35.91 -39.99
C SER A 240 8.70 36.20 -38.76
N VAL A 241 8.90 35.21 -37.89
CA VAL A 241 9.79 35.30 -36.73
C VAL A 241 11.25 35.19 -37.14
N LEU A 242 11.57 34.23 -38.02
CA LEU A 242 12.94 34.02 -38.50
C LEU A 242 13.46 35.17 -39.40
N GLU A 243 12.57 35.83 -40.18
CA GLU A 243 12.88 36.98 -41.04
C GLU A 243 13.34 38.20 -40.23
N ARG A 244 13.06 38.28 -38.92
CA ARG A 244 13.47 39.38 -38.05
C ARG A 244 14.96 39.40 -37.68
N ASN A 245 15.73 38.41 -38.16
CA ASN A 245 17.15 38.26 -37.93
C ASN A 245 17.58 38.42 -36.45
N LEU A 246 17.04 37.53 -35.60
CA LEU A 246 17.23 37.55 -34.14
C LEU A 246 18.60 37.00 -33.68
N THR A 247 19.41 36.53 -34.60
CA THR A 247 20.73 35.93 -34.35
C THR A 247 21.69 36.79 -33.49
N PRO A 248 21.75 38.12 -33.62
CA PRO A 248 22.63 38.96 -32.78
C PRO A 248 22.25 38.93 -31.29
N TYR A 249 20.99 38.63 -30.96
CA TYR A 249 20.42 38.66 -29.60
C TYR A 249 20.30 37.28 -28.97
N THR A 250 20.85 36.24 -29.60
CA THR A 250 20.69 34.83 -29.17
C THR A 250 20.99 34.60 -27.69
N ALA A 251 22.11 35.16 -27.17
CA ALA A 251 22.53 34.95 -25.77
C ALA A 251 21.59 35.61 -24.75
N GLU A 252 20.94 36.72 -25.12
CA GLU A 252 19.98 37.40 -24.25
C GLU A 252 18.62 36.73 -24.31
N LEU A 253 18.19 36.31 -25.49
CA LEU A 253 16.94 35.54 -25.69
C LEU A 253 16.98 34.17 -25.03
N GLU A 254 18.15 33.52 -25.03
CA GLU A 254 18.36 32.23 -24.33
C GLU A 254 18.18 32.35 -22.82
N LYS A 255 18.64 33.47 -22.21
CA LYS A 255 18.42 33.73 -20.77
C LYS A 255 16.91 33.85 -20.46
N ILE A 256 16.17 34.59 -21.29
CA ILE A 256 14.70 34.73 -21.12
C ILE A 256 14.01 33.40 -21.34
N SER A 257 14.41 32.63 -22.35
CA SER A 257 13.86 31.31 -22.62
C SER A 257 14.11 30.34 -21.46
N THR A 258 15.33 30.35 -20.88
CA THR A 258 15.67 29.52 -19.71
C THR A 258 14.82 29.91 -18.49
N LEU A 259 14.64 31.23 -18.25
CA LEU A 259 13.76 31.74 -17.20
C LEU A 259 12.34 31.24 -17.41
N ALA A 260 11.77 31.42 -18.60
CA ALA A 260 10.42 31.00 -18.96
C ALA A 260 10.22 29.47 -18.82
N SER A 261 11.22 28.67 -19.22
CA SER A 261 11.20 27.22 -19.06
C SER A 261 11.13 26.79 -17.59
N LYS A 262 11.93 27.48 -16.73
CA LYS A 262 11.90 27.17 -15.27
C LYS A 262 10.58 27.59 -14.65
N GLU A 263 10.08 28.79 -14.96
CA GLU A 263 8.75 29.23 -14.49
C GLU A 263 7.65 28.28 -14.94
N TYR A 264 7.66 27.84 -16.20
CA TYR A 264 6.68 26.89 -16.73
C TYR A 264 6.77 25.52 -16.05
N SER A 265 7.98 25.05 -15.76
CA SER A 265 8.14 23.80 -15.02
C SER A 265 7.57 23.89 -13.61
N PHE A 266 7.77 25.01 -12.92
CA PHE A 266 7.21 25.25 -11.59
C PHE A 266 5.69 25.34 -11.63
N GLU A 267 5.13 26.04 -12.61
CA GLU A 267 3.69 26.13 -12.80
C GLU A 267 3.05 24.74 -13.03
N LYS A 268 3.66 23.91 -13.88
CA LYS A 268 3.23 22.53 -14.08
C LYS A 268 3.27 21.69 -12.80
N VAL A 269 4.35 21.82 -12.02
CA VAL A 269 4.47 21.12 -10.75
C VAL A 269 3.39 21.59 -9.78
N LEU A 270 3.16 22.90 -9.70
CA LEU A 270 2.14 23.48 -8.83
C LEU A 270 0.71 23.03 -9.24
N GLN A 271 0.40 23.08 -10.55
CA GLN A 271 -0.88 22.60 -11.07
C GLN A 271 -1.09 21.10 -10.80
N LYS A 272 -0.02 20.30 -10.91
CA LYS A 272 -0.06 18.90 -10.57
C LYS A 272 -0.38 18.69 -9.09
N MET A 273 0.29 19.44 -8.19
CA MET A 273 -0.01 19.40 -6.77
C MET A 273 -1.47 19.75 -6.49
N TYR A 274 -2.00 20.83 -7.06
CA TYR A 274 -3.42 21.19 -6.91
C TYR A 274 -4.36 20.09 -7.38
N SER A 275 -4.05 19.46 -8.52
CA SER A 275 -4.87 18.37 -9.04
C SER A 275 -4.85 17.13 -8.15
N GLU A 276 -3.71 16.80 -7.55
CA GLU A 276 -3.57 15.66 -6.63
C GLU A 276 -4.37 15.89 -5.34
N TRP A 277 -4.35 17.11 -4.79
CA TRP A 277 -5.12 17.43 -3.58
C TRP A 277 -6.62 17.57 -3.79
N LYS A 278 -7.07 17.77 -5.02
CA LYS A 278 -8.49 17.99 -5.32
C LYS A 278 -9.37 16.80 -4.94
N ASP A 279 -8.82 15.58 -5.08
CA ASP A 279 -9.56 14.33 -4.89
C ASP A 279 -9.18 13.62 -3.57
N ILE A 280 -8.36 14.27 -2.71
CA ILE A 280 -7.94 13.70 -1.42
C ILE A 280 -9.01 13.92 -0.37
N GLU A 281 -9.48 12.82 0.21
CA GLU A 281 -10.50 12.81 1.25
C GLU A 281 -9.98 12.12 2.53
N PHE A 282 -10.49 12.57 3.68
CA PHE A 282 -10.27 11.91 4.94
C PHE A 282 -11.01 10.57 5.00
N SER A 283 -10.31 9.53 5.40
CA SER A 283 -10.93 8.25 5.76
C SER A 283 -11.47 8.34 7.18
N MET A 284 -12.73 7.98 7.39
CA MET A 284 -13.39 8.04 8.69
C MET A 284 -14.10 6.73 8.99
N ILE A 285 -14.09 6.33 10.26
CA ILE A 285 -14.79 5.16 10.77
C ILE A 285 -15.66 5.54 11.96
N MET A 286 -16.77 4.82 12.15
CA MET A 286 -17.62 4.98 13.34
C MET A 286 -16.89 4.50 14.59
N TYR A 287 -16.87 5.33 15.62
CA TYR A 287 -16.31 4.96 16.91
C TYR A 287 -17.37 4.35 17.81
N ARG A 288 -17.33 3.04 18.00
CA ARG A 288 -18.31 2.28 18.81
C ARG A 288 -19.76 2.68 18.47
N ASP A 289 -20.65 2.64 19.46
CA ASP A 289 -22.04 3.07 19.34
C ASP A 289 -22.26 4.55 19.70
N THR A 290 -21.20 5.37 19.67
CA THR A 290 -21.26 6.78 20.11
C THR A 290 -21.87 7.72 19.06
N GLY A 291 -22.06 7.24 17.82
CA GLY A 291 -22.55 8.04 16.70
C GLY A 291 -21.53 9.07 16.17
N VAL A 292 -20.26 8.96 16.56
CA VAL A 292 -19.16 9.85 16.10
C VAL A 292 -18.25 9.08 15.16
N GLU A 293 -17.96 9.66 14.00
CA GLU A 293 -16.89 9.18 13.14
C GLU A 293 -15.54 9.72 13.65
N ILE A 294 -14.46 8.97 13.47
CA ILE A 294 -13.08 9.35 13.81
C ILE A 294 -12.18 9.20 12.60
N LEU A 295 -11.10 9.99 12.55
CA LEU A 295 -10.10 9.92 11.48
C LEU A 295 -9.32 8.60 11.55
N THR A 296 -9.07 8.01 10.37
CA THR A 296 -8.26 6.80 10.20
C THR A 296 -7.46 6.86 8.91
N GLY A 297 -6.40 6.07 8.79
CA GLY A 297 -5.63 5.93 7.55
C GLY A 297 -4.99 7.23 7.07
N ILE A 298 -4.43 8.05 7.96
CA ILE A 298 -3.86 9.37 7.65
C ILE A 298 -2.49 9.29 6.97
N ASP A 299 -1.76 8.17 7.10
CA ASP A 299 -0.39 8.03 6.60
C ASP A 299 -0.20 8.42 5.11
N PRO A 300 -1.12 8.06 4.17
CA PRO A 300 -0.98 8.49 2.79
C PRO A 300 -1.08 10.01 2.61
N ILE A 301 -1.93 10.67 3.41
CA ILE A 301 -2.11 12.13 3.39
C ILE A 301 -0.85 12.81 3.93
N GLN A 302 -0.30 12.31 5.04
CA GLN A 302 0.95 12.83 5.61
C GLN A 302 2.12 12.66 4.65
N THR A 303 2.25 11.51 4.01
CA THR A 303 3.32 11.26 3.03
C THR A 303 3.23 12.22 1.84
N LEU A 304 2.03 12.45 1.32
CA LEU A 304 1.81 13.41 0.22
C LEU A 304 2.10 14.85 0.67
N LEU A 305 1.68 15.20 1.89
CA LEU A 305 1.88 16.51 2.48
C LEU A 305 3.37 16.83 2.63
N ASP A 306 4.14 15.91 3.21
CA ASP A 306 5.59 16.06 3.39
C ASP A 306 6.32 16.23 2.05
N ASP A 307 6.00 15.40 1.06
CA ASP A 307 6.57 15.49 -0.29
C ASP A 307 6.28 16.87 -0.93
N HIS A 308 5.03 17.34 -0.80
CA HIS A 308 4.64 18.62 -1.38
C HIS A 308 5.20 19.82 -0.60
N ILE A 309 5.35 19.75 0.70
CA ILE A 309 6.04 20.79 1.51
C ILE A 309 7.50 20.90 1.05
N VAL A 310 8.22 19.79 0.90
CA VAL A 310 9.62 19.79 0.45
C VAL A 310 9.74 20.35 -0.97
N LYS A 311 8.87 19.93 -1.90
CA LYS A 311 8.85 20.46 -3.28
C LYS A 311 8.57 21.95 -3.32
N THR A 312 7.60 22.42 -2.55
CA THR A 312 7.20 23.83 -2.47
C THR A 312 8.33 24.68 -1.88
N GLN A 313 9.00 24.21 -0.84
CA GLN A 313 10.18 24.88 -0.26
C GLN A 313 11.35 24.97 -1.25
N ALA A 314 11.59 23.87 -2.01
CA ALA A 314 12.59 23.87 -3.08
C ALA A 314 12.28 24.90 -4.17
N MET A 315 10.98 25.05 -4.53
CA MET A 315 10.53 26.07 -5.48
C MET A 315 10.75 27.49 -4.95
N LEU A 316 10.38 27.76 -3.67
CA LEU A 316 10.55 29.07 -3.04
C LEU A 316 12.01 29.49 -2.90
N SER A 317 12.92 28.53 -2.73
CA SER A 317 14.36 28.82 -2.66
C SER A 317 15.01 29.12 -4.02
N SER A 318 14.29 28.91 -5.12
CA SER A 318 14.81 29.11 -6.47
C SER A 318 14.82 30.59 -6.86
N PRO A 319 15.91 31.11 -7.48
CA PRO A 319 15.96 32.47 -7.98
C PRO A 319 14.98 32.77 -9.12
N PHE A 320 14.38 31.71 -9.71
CA PHE A 320 13.46 31.79 -10.85
C PHE A 320 11.99 31.89 -10.43
N ILE A 321 11.67 31.93 -9.13
CA ILE A 321 10.31 31.92 -8.61
C ILE A 321 9.60 33.28 -8.64
N LYS A 322 10.32 34.39 -8.95
CA LYS A 322 9.82 35.75 -8.75
C LYS A 322 8.41 36.02 -9.26
N ALA A 323 8.07 35.44 -10.40
CA ALA A 323 6.77 35.67 -11.03
C ALA A 323 5.63 34.84 -10.43
N LEU A 324 5.95 33.70 -9.81
CA LEU A 324 5.01 32.76 -9.18
C LEU A 324 5.11 32.78 -7.65
N GLY A 325 5.99 33.64 -7.10
CA GLY A 325 6.33 33.64 -5.69
C GLY A 325 5.14 33.73 -4.75
N ASN A 326 4.17 34.61 -5.04
CA ASN A 326 2.98 34.77 -4.22
C ASN A 326 2.10 33.52 -4.24
N GLU A 327 1.85 32.95 -5.41
CA GLU A 327 1.01 31.75 -5.57
C GLU A 327 1.63 30.53 -4.87
N VAL A 328 2.95 30.35 -5.02
CA VAL A 328 3.68 29.27 -4.34
C VAL A 328 3.76 29.51 -2.84
N GLN A 329 3.84 30.78 -2.38
CA GLN A 329 3.81 31.09 -0.95
C GLN A 329 2.43 30.79 -0.35
N GLU A 330 1.35 31.21 -1.00
CA GLU A 330 -0.02 30.90 -0.57
C GLU A 330 -0.24 29.37 -0.47
N TRP A 331 0.27 28.62 -1.44
CA TRP A 331 0.22 27.17 -1.41
C TRP A 331 1.07 26.58 -0.26
N SER A 332 2.26 27.12 -0.03
CA SER A 332 3.11 26.73 1.10
C SER A 332 2.42 26.95 2.44
N ASP A 333 1.74 28.08 2.58
CA ASP A 333 1.02 28.43 3.82
C ASP A 333 -0.21 27.53 4.00
N ALA A 334 -0.91 27.18 2.90
CA ALA A 334 -2.01 26.21 2.93
C ALA A 334 -1.54 24.82 3.36
N LEU A 335 -0.43 24.31 2.80
CA LEU A 335 0.14 23.01 3.20
C LEU A 335 0.57 22.99 4.67
N ARG A 336 1.19 24.07 5.16
CA ARG A 336 1.55 24.19 6.59
C ARG A 336 0.31 24.20 7.48
N ASN A 337 -0.72 24.93 7.08
CA ASN A 337 -1.98 24.93 7.83
C ASN A 337 -2.59 23.52 7.91
N ILE A 338 -2.54 22.75 6.81
CA ILE A 338 -3.01 21.35 6.81
C ILE A 338 -2.18 20.53 7.81
N GLN A 339 -0.85 20.68 7.80
CA GLN A 339 0.05 20.00 8.73
C GLN A 339 -0.29 20.31 10.18
N ASP A 340 -0.36 21.60 10.51
CA ASP A 340 -0.66 22.05 11.87
C ASP A 340 -2.05 21.58 12.35
N VAL A 341 -3.05 21.63 11.47
CA VAL A 341 -4.40 21.12 11.74
C VAL A 341 -4.38 19.63 12.00
N LEU A 342 -3.71 18.83 11.16
CA LEU A 342 -3.62 17.38 11.33
C LEU A 342 -2.92 17.00 12.63
N ASP A 343 -1.80 17.62 12.94
CA ASP A 343 -1.03 17.35 14.17
C ASP A 343 -1.87 17.62 15.42
N GLN A 344 -2.54 18.78 15.44
CA GLN A 344 -3.44 19.12 16.55
C GLN A 344 -4.65 18.19 16.62
N TRP A 345 -5.24 17.85 15.47
CA TRP A 345 -6.42 16.99 15.41
C TRP A 345 -6.13 15.57 15.89
N LEU A 346 -5.06 14.97 15.40
CA LEU A 346 -4.66 13.62 15.81
C LEU A 346 -4.35 13.56 17.32
N THR A 347 -3.74 14.61 17.85
CA THR A 347 -3.49 14.72 19.29
C THR A 347 -4.80 14.80 20.07
N VAL A 348 -5.73 15.70 19.67
CA VAL A 348 -7.07 15.79 20.29
C VAL A 348 -7.78 14.44 20.22
N GLN A 349 -7.80 13.81 19.05
CA GLN A 349 -8.48 12.53 18.87
C GLN A 349 -7.91 11.42 19.76
N ALA A 350 -6.58 11.31 19.83
CA ALA A 350 -5.93 10.30 20.66
C ALA A 350 -6.27 10.46 22.14
N VAL A 351 -6.22 11.69 22.65
CA VAL A 351 -6.54 11.99 24.04
C VAL A 351 -8.05 11.85 24.30
N TRP A 352 -8.89 12.28 23.36
CA TRP A 352 -10.33 12.13 23.46
C TRP A 352 -10.76 10.66 23.52
N LEU A 353 -10.19 9.81 22.66
CA LEU A 353 -10.44 8.35 22.65
C LEU A 353 -10.06 7.69 23.97
N TYR A 354 -9.04 8.18 24.65
CA TYR A 354 -8.64 7.72 25.97
C TYR A 354 -9.58 8.20 27.08
N LEU A 355 -10.01 9.46 27.05
CA LEU A 355 -10.80 10.09 28.11
C LEU A 355 -12.31 9.85 27.99
N GLU A 356 -12.83 9.62 26.77
CA GLU A 356 -14.27 9.45 26.52
C GLU A 356 -14.89 8.32 27.35
N PRO A 357 -14.33 7.08 27.37
CA PRO A 357 -14.89 6.03 28.20
C PRO A 357 -14.76 6.29 29.70
N ILE A 358 -13.78 7.07 30.12
CA ILE A 358 -13.55 7.42 31.53
C ILE A 358 -14.63 8.40 32.00
N PHE A 359 -14.80 9.54 31.32
CA PHE A 359 -15.78 10.56 31.64
C PHE A 359 -17.20 10.23 31.17
N GLY A 360 -17.38 9.16 30.40
CA GLY A 360 -18.68 8.54 30.13
C GLY A 360 -19.29 7.84 31.36
N SER A 361 -18.47 7.53 32.37
CA SER A 361 -18.93 6.98 33.64
C SER A 361 -19.48 8.11 34.55
N GLU A 362 -20.75 7.97 34.99
CA GLU A 362 -21.36 8.91 35.95
C GLU A 362 -20.60 8.98 37.28
N ASP A 363 -19.98 7.88 37.69
CA ASP A 363 -19.25 7.81 38.95
C ASP A 363 -17.99 8.66 38.91
N ILE A 364 -17.24 8.65 37.81
CA ILE A 364 -16.05 9.50 37.62
C ILE A 364 -16.48 10.97 37.48
N MET A 365 -17.55 11.26 36.73
CA MET A 365 -18.08 12.61 36.58
C MET A 365 -18.49 13.24 37.91
N ASN A 366 -19.08 12.46 38.81
CA ASN A 366 -19.47 12.94 40.15
C ASN A 366 -18.25 13.16 41.07
N GLN A 367 -17.18 12.41 40.89
CA GLN A 367 -15.96 12.53 41.69
C GLN A 367 -15.02 13.66 41.20
N MET A 368 -15.12 14.01 39.89
CA MET A 368 -14.28 15.03 39.25
C MET A 368 -15.15 15.99 38.41
N PRO A 369 -16.01 16.79 39.03
CA PRO A 369 -16.98 17.64 38.34
C PRO A 369 -16.35 18.75 37.49
N GLU A 370 -15.21 19.32 37.93
CA GLU A 370 -14.54 20.39 37.19
C GLU A 370 -13.87 19.87 35.91
N GLU A 371 -13.12 18.78 36.02
CA GLU A 371 -12.49 18.11 34.85
C GLU A 371 -13.53 17.54 33.92
N GLY A 372 -14.60 16.95 34.47
CA GLY A 372 -15.71 16.42 33.68
C GLY A 372 -16.41 17.50 32.85
N GLN A 373 -16.62 18.71 33.43
CA GLN A 373 -17.21 19.82 32.68
C GLN A 373 -16.29 20.33 31.57
N LYS A 374 -14.97 20.38 31.80
CA LYS A 374 -13.99 20.74 30.77
C LYS A 374 -13.99 19.71 29.63
N PHE A 375 -13.94 18.43 30.00
CA PHE A 375 -14.01 17.36 29.03
C PHE A 375 -15.30 17.42 28.20
N PHE A 376 -16.46 17.64 28.81
CA PHE A 376 -17.74 17.78 28.12
C PHE A 376 -17.76 18.93 27.12
N ASN A 377 -17.14 20.06 27.45
CA ASN A 377 -17.01 21.19 26.53
C ASN A 377 -16.15 20.81 25.30
N VAL A 378 -15.03 20.12 25.52
CA VAL A 378 -14.16 19.62 24.45
C VAL A 378 -14.89 18.57 23.60
N ASP A 379 -15.57 17.61 24.23
CA ASP A 379 -16.35 16.58 23.56
C ASP A 379 -17.37 17.19 22.58
N LYS A 380 -18.10 18.21 23.02
CA LYS A 380 -19.03 18.92 22.17
C LYS A 380 -18.37 19.58 20.97
N ILE A 381 -17.24 20.28 21.17
CA ILE A 381 -16.49 20.93 20.08
C ILE A 381 -15.93 19.88 19.12
N PHE A 382 -15.37 18.80 19.64
CA PHE A 382 -14.81 17.72 18.84
C PHE A 382 -15.87 17.03 17.99
N ARG A 383 -17.04 16.70 18.58
CA ARG A 383 -18.19 16.13 17.85
C ARG A 383 -18.69 17.06 16.75
N ASP A 384 -18.75 18.38 17.02
CA ASP A 384 -19.13 19.36 16.01
C ASP A 384 -18.11 19.42 14.85
N ILE A 385 -16.80 19.39 15.15
CA ILE A 385 -15.75 19.33 14.13
C ILE A 385 -15.89 18.06 13.28
N MET A 386 -16.02 16.89 13.94
CA MET A 386 -16.17 15.61 13.24
C MET A 386 -17.41 15.57 12.36
N LYS A 387 -18.53 16.12 12.84
CA LYS A 387 -19.77 16.23 12.07
C LYS A 387 -19.61 17.10 10.81
N HIS A 388 -18.90 18.23 10.91
CA HIS A 388 -18.61 19.06 9.74
C HIS A 388 -17.69 18.34 8.75
N ALA A 389 -16.66 17.70 9.24
CA ALA A 389 -15.72 16.93 8.43
C ALA A 389 -16.37 15.71 7.75
N SER A 390 -17.39 15.09 8.37
CA SER A 390 -18.12 13.97 7.76
C SER A 390 -19.08 14.40 6.64
N MET A 391 -19.52 15.67 6.63
CA MET A 391 -20.38 16.23 5.57
C MET A 391 -19.61 16.47 4.26
N ASP A 392 -18.38 16.94 4.34
CA ASP A 392 -17.48 17.11 3.20
C ASP A 392 -16.08 16.63 3.64
N LYS A 393 -15.67 15.48 3.13
CA LYS A 393 -14.43 14.78 3.56
C LYS A 393 -13.17 15.30 2.86
N HIS A 394 -13.28 16.23 1.93
CA HIS A 394 -12.12 16.78 1.20
C HIS A 394 -11.18 17.52 2.14
N VAL A 395 -9.92 17.08 2.17
CA VAL A 395 -8.90 17.59 3.13
C VAL A 395 -8.73 19.11 3.04
N LEU A 396 -8.61 19.67 1.83
CA LEU A 396 -8.45 21.11 1.62
C LEU A 396 -9.60 21.89 2.24
N LYS A 397 -10.84 21.52 1.94
CA LYS A 397 -12.04 22.23 2.42
C LYS A 397 -12.23 22.14 3.93
N VAL A 398 -11.93 20.96 4.49
CA VAL A 398 -12.02 20.76 5.95
C VAL A 398 -10.98 21.61 6.67
N CYS A 399 -9.75 21.66 6.16
CA CYS A 399 -8.68 22.46 6.78
C CYS A 399 -8.84 23.98 6.56
N GLU A 400 -9.69 24.41 5.61
CA GLU A 400 -10.07 25.82 5.39
C GLU A 400 -11.20 26.31 6.31
N ILE A 401 -11.80 25.43 7.14
CA ILE A 401 -12.84 25.84 8.08
C ILE A 401 -12.28 26.94 9.02
N PRO A 402 -12.96 28.09 9.11
CA PRO A 402 -12.47 29.20 9.91
C PRO A 402 -12.26 28.79 11.38
N ASP A 403 -11.13 29.18 11.94
CA ASP A 403 -10.78 28.95 13.34
C ASP A 403 -10.59 27.48 13.76
N LEU A 404 -10.49 26.54 12.80
CA LEU A 404 -10.35 25.11 13.10
C LEU A 404 -9.06 24.84 13.92
N LEU A 405 -7.93 25.37 13.47
CA LEU A 405 -6.64 25.21 14.17
C LEU A 405 -6.70 25.74 15.60
N ASN A 406 -7.26 26.92 15.81
CA ASN A 406 -7.40 27.51 17.15
C ASN A 406 -8.33 26.68 18.05
N LYS A 407 -9.45 26.18 17.50
CA LYS A 407 -10.36 25.28 18.23
C LYS A 407 -9.66 24.01 18.67
N LEU A 408 -8.91 23.37 17.78
CA LEU A 408 -8.16 22.15 18.07
C LEU A 408 -7.04 22.41 19.10
N THR A 409 -6.30 23.51 18.96
CA THR A 409 -5.27 23.91 19.93
C THR A 409 -5.85 24.18 21.32
N ASN A 410 -7.00 24.88 21.38
CA ASN A 410 -7.69 25.09 22.65
C ASN A 410 -8.21 23.77 23.24
N CYS A 411 -8.75 22.87 22.42
CA CYS A 411 -9.14 21.53 22.88
C CYS A 411 -7.95 20.76 23.45
N ASN A 412 -6.78 20.79 22.82
CA ASN A 412 -5.58 20.15 23.35
C ASN A 412 -5.17 20.73 24.69
N THR A 413 -5.17 22.06 24.84
CA THR A 413 -4.85 22.73 26.11
C THR A 413 -5.82 22.32 27.23
N GLU A 414 -7.13 22.30 26.95
CA GLU A 414 -8.13 21.85 27.92
C GLU A 414 -7.98 20.36 28.26
N LEU A 415 -7.71 19.51 27.27
CA LEU A 415 -7.48 18.06 27.47
C LEU A 415 -6.23 17.80 28.32
N GLU A 416 -5.16 18.57 28.14
CA GLU A 416 -3.97 18.50 29.01
C GLU A 416 -4.31 18.82 30.47
N LEU A 417 -5.14 19.85 30.71
CA LEU A 417 -5.61 20.16 32.04
C LEU A 417 -6.46 19.04 32.64
N VAL A 418 -7.35 18.45 31.85
CA VAL A 418 -8.16 17.29 32.26
C VAL A 418 -7.28 16.09 32.60
N GLN A 419 -6.28 15.77 31.76
CA GLN A 419 -5.33 14.69 32.05
C GLN A 419 -4.52 14.93 33.32
N LYS A 420 -4.08 16.19 33.54
CA LYS A 420 -3.35 16.56 34.74
C LYS A 420 -4.23 16.40 35.97
N GLY A 421 -5.49 16.87 35.95
CA GLY A 421 -6.46 16.69 37.02
C GLY A 421 -6.72 15.21 37.31
N LEU A 422 -6.93 14.39 36.24
CA LEU A 422 -7.11 12.94 36.36
C LEU A 422 -5.89 12.25 37.01
N ASN A 423 -4.67 12.62 36.60
CA ASN A 423 -3.46 12.07 37.19
C ASN A 423 -3.33 12.47 38.69
N GLN A 424 -3.65 13.70 39.04
CA GLN A 424 -3.66 14.14 40.45
C GLN A 424 -4.70 13.38 41.26
N TYR A 425 -5.88 13.18 40.73
CA TYR A 425 -6.92 12.36 41.37
C TYR A 425 -6.45 10.93 41.64
N LEU A 426 -5.86 10.27 40.62
CA LEU A 426 -5.33 8.92 40.77
C LEU A 426 -4.18 8.87 41.80
N GLU A 427 -3.32 9.89 41.84
CA GLU A 427 -2.23 10.00 42.82
C GLU A 427 -2.77 10.08 44.25
N ILE A 428 -3.80 10.91 44.50
CA ILE A 428 -4.46 11.01 45.80
C ILE A 428 -5.04 9.65 46.21
N LYS A 429 -5.66 8.92 45.28
CA LYS A 429 -6.19 7.57 45.55
C LYS A 429 -5.08 6.56 45.87
N ARG A 430 -3.92 6.65 45.18
CA ARG A 430 -2.74 5.83 45.47
C ARG A 430 -2.14 6.11 46.82
N LEU A 431 -2.06 7.39 47.21
CA LEU A 431 -1.59 7.77 48.55
C LEU A 431 -2.53 7.27 49.64
N TYR A 432 -3.83 7.25 49.40
CA TYR A 432 -4.81 6.74 50.36
C TYR A 432 -4.72 5.20 50.51
N PHE A 433 -4.58 4.46 49.43
CA PHE A 433 -4.40 3.01 49.42
C PHE A 433 -3.14 2.65 48.63
N PRO A 434 -1.97 2.50 49.29
CA PRO A 434 -0.67 2.37 48.58
C PRO A 434 -0.54 1.16 47.69
N ARG A 435 -1.36 0.12 47.84
CA ARG A 435 -1.36 -1.03 46.95
C ARG A 435 -1.82 -0.69 45.53
N PHE A 436 -2.48 0.44 45.32
CA PHE A 436 -2.79 0.96 43.98
C PHE A 436 -1.56 1.36 43.15
N PHE A 437 -0.38 1.52 43.79
CA PHE A 437 0.87 1.69 43.05
C PHE A 437 1.29 0.45 42.21
N PHE A 438 0.74 -0.72 42.51
CA PHE A 438 0.94 -1.94 41.69
C PHE A 438 0.04 -2.00 40.46
N LEU A 439 -0.90 -1.08 40.30
CA LEU A 439 -1.84 -0.99 39.21
C LEU A 439 -1.42 0.07 38.17
N SER A 440 -1.64 -0.20 36.89
CA SER A 440 -1.63 0.85 35.87
C SER A 440 -2.76 1.86 36.08
N ASN A 441 -2.68 3.01 35.39
CA ASN A 441 -3.77 3.99 35.44
C ASN A 441 -5.08 3.41 34.92
N ASP A 442 -5.02 2.62 33.84
CA ASP A 442 -6.20 2.03 33.21
C ASP A 442 -6.88 1.01 34.13
N GLU A 443 -6.12 0.12 34.75
CA GLU A 443 -6.64 -0.84 35.72
C GLU A 443 -7.25 -0.16 36.95
N MET A 444 -6.63 0.92 37.38
CA MET A 444 -7.14 1.69 38.49
C MET A 444 -8.43 2.43 38.14
N LEU A 445 -8.53 3.01 36.95
CA LEU A 445 -9.74 3.64 36.44
C LEU A 445 -10.88 2.63 36.26
N GLU A 446 -10.57 1.42 35.80
CA GLU A 446 -11.54 0.32 35.68
C GLU A 446 -12.14 -0.01 37.05
N ILE A 447 -11.31 -0.16 38.08
CA ILE A 447 -11.76 -0.38 39.46
C ILE A 447 -12.59 0.79 39.98
N LEU A 448 -12.16 2.02 39.72
CA LEU A 448 -12.83 3.25 40.20
C LEU A 448 -14.13 3.59 39.47
N SER A 449 -14.32 3.04 38.22
CA SER A 449 -15.55 3.22 37.47
C SER A 449 -16.66 2.26 37.88
N GLU A 450 -16.33 1.17 38.60
CA GLU A 450 -17.26 0.14 39.04
C GLU A 450 -17.65 0.25 40.51
N THR A 451 -17.70 1.49 41.03
CA THR A 451 -17.93 1.75 42.47
C THR A 451 -19.30 1.30 42.96
N ARG A 452 -20.29 1.16 42.06
CA ARG A 452 -21.66 0.75 42.40
C ARG A 452 -21.81 -0.77 42.57
N ASP A 453 -20.91 -1.58 42.00
CA ASP A 453 -20.96 -3.03 42.10
C ASP A 453 -19.63 -3.60 42.61
N PRO A 454 -19.50 -3.83 43.92
CA PRO A 454 -18.28 -4.34 44.54
C PRO A 454 -17.85 -5.73 43.99
N LEU A 455 -18.78 -6.51 43.46
CA LEU A 455 -18.47 -7.84 42.88
C LEU A 455 -17.59 -7.73 41.64
N ARG A 456 -17.70 -6.63 40.92
CA ARG A 456 -16.86 -6.38 39.72
C ARG A 456 -15.41 -6.03 40.05
N VAL A 457 -15.13 -5.65 41.31
CA VAL A 457 -13.75 -5.43 41.76
C VAL A 457 -13.01 -6.77 42.02
N GLN A 458 -13.72 -7.89 42.22
CA GLN A 458 -13.15 -9.20 42.50
C GLN A 458 -12.01 -9.62 41.54
N PRO A 459 -12.13 -9.49 40.20
CA PRO A 459 -11.06 -9.89 39.28
C PRO A 459 -9.74 -9.13 39.47
N HIS A 460 -9.81 -7.92 40.02
CA HIS A 460 -8.66 -7.02 40.23
C HIS A 460 -7.98 -7.23 41.59
N LEU A 461 -8.62 -7.95 42.54
CA LEU A 461 -8.09 -8.15 43.90
C LEU A 461 -6.71 -8.80 43.88
N LYS A 462 -6.49 -9.81 43.02
CA LYS A 462 -5.21 -10.50 42.88
C LYS A 462 -4.06 -9.57 42.49
N LYS A 463 -4.33 -8.45 41.83
CA LYS A 463 -3.33 -7.43 41.50
C LYS A 463 -2.96 -6.57 42.71
N CYS A 464 -3.91 -6.31 43.60
CA CYS A 464 -3.69 -5.54 44.85
C CYS A 464 -3.19 -6.42 46.00
N PHE A 465 -3.63 -7.70 46.03
CA PHE A 465 -3.31 -8.63 47.10
C PHE A 465 -2.83 -9.94 46.52
N GLU A 466 -1.56 -10.25 46.63
CA GLU A 466 -0.97 -11.46 46.10
C GLU A 466 -1.63 -12.73 46.63
N GLY A 467 -1.99 -12.72 47.92
CA GLY A 467 -2.58 -13.88 48.60
C GLY A 467 -4.11 -13.98 48.55
N ILE A 468 -4.81 -12.91 48.19
CA ILE A 468 -6.29 -12.91 48.10
C ILE A 468 -6.70 -13.05 46.64
N ASN A 469 -7.43 -14.13 46.35
CA ASN A 469 -7.98 -14.36 45.01
C ASN A 469 -9.46 -13.98 44.92
N GLU A 470 -10.20 -14.18 46.01
CA GLU A 470 -11.65 -13.98 46.06
C GLU A 470 -12.07 -13.60 47.50
N LEU A 471 -13.05 -12.71 47.61
CA LEU A 471 -13.66 -12.33 48.89
C LEU A 471 -15.05 -12.98 49.00
N GLU A 472 -15.42 -13.34 50.21
CA GLU A 472 -16.76 -13.89 50.51
C GLU A 472 -17.74 -12.75 50.80
N PHE A 473 -18.62 -12.46 49.84
CA PHE A 473 -19.69 -11.48 50.00
C PHE A 473 -20.96 -12.15 50.53
N GLN A 474 -21.64 -11.53 51.46
CA GLN A 474 -22.95 -11.92 51.92
C GLN A 474 -24.03 -11.23 51.06
N GLU A 475 -25.31 -11.57 51.28
CA GLU A 475 -26.46 -10.98 50.55
C GLU A 475 -26.56 -9.43 50.75
N ASP A 476 -26.12 -8.95 51.91
CA ASP A 476 -26.07 -7.52 52.26
C ASP A 476 -24.79 -6.79 51.77
N LEU A 477 -23.97 -7.49 50.96
CA LEU A 477 -22.66 -7.04 50.45
C LEU A 477 -21.57 -6.85 51.55
N ASP A 478 -21.80 -7.31 52.77
CA ASP A 478 -20.77 -7.39 53.78
C ASP A 478 -19.78 -8.51 53.46
N ILE A 479 -18.50 -8.26 53.71
CA ILE A 479 -17.41 -9.21 53.39
C ILE A 479 -17.04 -9.93 54.70
N THR A 480 -17.17 -11.27 54.70
CA THR A 480 -17.00 -12.11 55.89
C THR A 480 -15.74 -12.96 55.87
N GLY A 481 -15.08 -13.10 54.74
CA GLY A 481 -13.89 -13.91 54.63
C GLY A 481 -13.14 -13.74 53.32
N MET A 482 -12.03 -14.42 53.17
CA MET A 482 -11.20 -14.39 51.98
C MET A 482 -10.77 -15.81 51.56
N PHE A 483 -10.61 -16.01 50.24
CA PHE A 483 -10.08 -17.24 49.64
C PHE A 483 -8.73 -16.98 48.96
N SER A 484 -7.79 -17.87 49.14
CA SER A 484 -6.55 -17.92 48.35
C SER A 484 -6.82 -18.45 46.92
N ALA A 485 -5.82 -18.37 46.05
CA ALA A 485 -5.86 -18.99 44.71
C ALA A 485 -6.05 -20.52 44.77
N GLN A 486 -5.63 -21.15 45.86
CA GLN A 486 -5.79 -22.59 46.14
C GLN A 486 -7.10 -22.92 46.85
N LYS A 487 -7.99 -21.92 47.06
CA LYS A 487 -9.25 -22.06 47.77
C LYS A 487 -9.09 -22.32 49.29
N GLU A 488 -7.97 -21.92 49.89
CA GLU A 488 -7.91 -21.82 51.37
C GLU A 488 -8.81 -20.69 51.85
N TYR A 489 -9.62 -20.96 52.82
CA TYR A 489 -10.56 -19.99 53.38
C TYR A 489 -10.08 -19.46 54.74
N ILE A 490 -10.14 -18.17 54.91
CA ILE A 490 -9.92 -17.53 56.19
C ILE A 490 -11.09 -16.62 56.49
N LYS A 491 -11.77 -16.88 57.62
CA LYS A 491 -12.84 -16.05 58.11
C LYS A 491 -12.30 -14.79 58.73
N PHE A 492 -12.92 -13.66 58.44
CA PHE A 492 -12.59 -12.41 59.07
C PHE A 492 -13.06 -12.35 60.54
N THR A 493 -12.30 -11.66 61.41
CA THR A 493 -12.66 -11.44 62.79
C THR A 493 -13.88 -10.54 62.96
N GLU A 494 -14.14 -9.68 62.00
CA GLU A 494 -15.26 -8.76 61.91
C GLU A 494 -15.67 -8.62 60.43
N PRO A 495 -16.96 -8.50 60.10
CA PRO A 495 -17.40 -8.27 58.72
C PRO A 495 -16.97 -6.85 58.28
N VAL A 496 -16.65 -6.70 57.01
CA VAL A 496 -16.31 -5.38 56.40
C VAL A 496 -17.51 -4.96 55.55
N SER A 497 -18.14 -3.86 55.94
CA SER A 497 -19.26 -3.32 55.19
C SER A 497 -18.76 -2.41 54.04
N VAL A 498 -19.13 -2.77 52.83
CA VAL A 498 -18.85 -1.98 51.63
C VAL A 498 -19.74 -0.74 51.58
N VAL A 499 -20.99 -0.86 52.07
CA VAL A 499 -21.96 0.25 52.08
C VAL A 499 -21.46 1.41 52.97
N ALA A 500 -20.79 1.11 54.08
CA ALA A 500 -20.21 2.13 54.98
C ALA A 500 -19.08 2.96 54.33
N ALA A 501 -18.50 2.49 53.24
CA ALA A 501 -17.47 3.21 52.47
C ALA A 501 -18.03 4.28 51.51
N ASN A 502 -19.35 4.40 51.37
CA ASN A 502 -20.03 5.38 50.52
C ASN A 502 -19.49 5.44 49.09
N GLY A 503 -19.32 4.31 48.44
CA GLY A 503 -18.80 4.23 47.05
C GLY A 503 -17.28 4.49 46.91
N SER A 504 -16.54 4.58 48.02
CA SER A 504 -15.08 4.79 47.98
C SER A 504 -14.37 3.42 48.03
N VAL A 505 -13.96 2.88 46.86
CA VAL A 505 -13.30 1.57 46.75
C VAL A 505 -12.00 1.52 47.57
N GLU A 506 -11.22 2.57 47.56
CA GLU A 506 -9.97 2.69 48.32
C GLU A 506 -10.18 2.54 49.84
N ARG A 507 -11.33 2.97 50.34
CA ARG A 507 -11.64 2.88 51.79
C ARG A 507 -11.94 1.47 52.23
N TRP A 508 -12.83 0.75 51.52
CA TRP A 508 -13.15 -0.60 51.93
C TRP A 508 -11.99 -1.57 51.62
N LEU A 509 -11.19 -1.35 50.56
CA LEU A 509 -9.97 -2.13 50.32
C LEU A 509 -8.93 -1.93 51.44
N LEU A 510 -8.77 -0.71 51.97
CA LEU A 510 -7.93 -0.46 53.12
C LEU A 510 -8.46 -1.17 54.38
N ASN A 511 -9.79 -1.19 54.57
CA ASN A 511 -10.42 -1.95 55.64
C ASN A 511 -10.17 -3.45 55.49
N ILE A 512 -10.27 -4.00 54.25
CA ILE A 512 -9.91 -5.41 53.94
C ILE A 512 -8.46 -5.67 54.34
N GLU A 513 -7.51 -4.81 53.97
CA GLU A 513 -6.11 -4.98 54.36
C GLU A 513 -5.93 -5.05 55.88
N ASN A 514 -6.59 -4.16 56.62
CA ASN A 514 -6.50 -4.11 58.06
C ASN A 514 -7.13 -5.36 58.70
N ILE A 515 -8.32 -5.76 58.27
CA ILE A 515 -9.00 -6.93 58.82
C ILE A 515 -8.28 -8.23 58.41
N MET A 516 -7.71 -8.33 57.21
CA MET A 516 -6.88 -9.43 56.79
C MET A 516 -5.68 -9.62 57.74
N LYS A 517 -4.94 -8.53 58.02
CA LYS A 517 -3.81 -8.56 58.98
C LYS A 517 -4.25 -8.98 60.37
N LYS A 518 -5.40 -8.46 60.85
CA LYS A 518 -5.97 -8.81 62.16
C LYS A 518 -6.39 -10.27 62.20
N SER A 519 -7.10 -10.75 61.20
CA SER A 519 -7.58 -12.13 61.12
C SER A 519 -6.40 -13.11 61.00
N MET A 520 -5.40 -12.84 60.17
CA MET A 520 -4.21 -13.70 60.05
C MET A 520 -3.45 -13.77 61.39
N ARG A 521 -3.30 -12.64 62.12
CA ARG A 521 -2.69 -12.66 63.45
C ARG A 521 -3.46 -13.51 64.43
N ASN A 522 -4.78 -13.42 64.45
CA ASN A 522 -5.64 -14.21 65.33
C ASN A 522 -5.53 -15.68 65.01
N VAL A 523 -5.67 -16.08 63.73
CA VAL A 523 -5.55 -17.48 63.29
C VAL A 523 -4.16 -18.03 63.61
N THR A 524 -3.10 -17.23 63.45
CA THR A 524 -1.73 -17.63 63.83
C THR A 524 -1.61 -17.80 65.33
N LYS A 525 -2.19 -16.91 66.15
CA LYS A 525 -2.18 -17.06 67.59
C LYS A 525 -2.91 -18.31 68.05
N GLU A 526 -4.10 -18.58 67.55
CA GLU A 526 -4.86 -19.80 67.84
C GLU A 526 -4.08 -21.06 67.40
N ALA A 527 -3.41 -21.05 66.25
CA ALA A 527 -2.58 -22.13 65.80
C ALA A 527 -1.33 -22.37 66.68
N VAL A 528 -0.71 -21.31 67.20
CA VAL A 528 0.39 -21.42 68.20
C VAL A 528 -0.09 -22.08 69.48
N GLU A 529 -1.27 -21.64 70.01
CA GLU A 529 -1.83 -22.26 71.22
C GLU A 529 -2.19 -23.75 70.99
N ALA A 530 -2.78 -24.08 69.84
CA ALA A 530 -3.15 -25.44 69.46
C ALA A 530 -1.95 -26.38 69.16
N TYR A 531 -0.79 -25.87 68.82
CA TYR A 531 0.39 -26.66 68.44
C TYR A 531 0.84 -27.62 69.56
N SER A 532 0.78 -27.15 70.80
CA SER A 532 1.18 -27.93 71.96
C SER A 532 0.07 -28.91 72.43
N GLN A 533 -1.17 -28.73 71.97
CA GLN A 533 -2.34 -29.48 72.42
C GLN A 533 -2.75 -30.60 71.48
N SER A 534 -2.30 -30.56 70.24
CA SER A 534 -2.67 -31.55 69.18
C SER A 534 -1.45 -32.25 68.65
N PRO A 535 -1.56 -33.55 68.27
CA PRO A 535 -0.49 -34.26 67.53
C PRO A 535 -0.15 -33.51 66.25
N ARG A 536 1.18 -33.40 65.94
CA ARG A 536 1.63 -32.66 64.76
C ARG A 536 1.02 -33.12 63.45
N GLU A 537 0.76 -34.41 63.31
CA GLU A 537 0.17 -35.02 62.10
C GLU A 537 -1.27 -34.53 61.86
N LYS A 538 -2.01 -34.19 62.92
CA LYS A 538 -3.35 -33.66 62.83
C LYS A 538 -3.36 -32.16 62.70
N TRP A 539 -2.54 -31.48 63.50
CA TRP A 539 -2.40 -30.05 63.52
C TRP A 539 -2.03 -29.46 62.15
N VAL A 540 -1.09 -30.07 61.39
CA VAL A 540 -0.66 -29.60 60.05
C VAL A 540 -1.76 -29.65 58.99
N LEU A 541 -2.87 -30.36 59.25
CA LEU A 541 -4.02 -30.48 58.34
C LEU A 541 -5.17 -29.55 58.71
N GLU A 542 -5.13 -28.94 59.87
CA GLU A 542 -6.22 -28.12 60.40
C GLU A 542 -6.09 -26.61 60.12
N TRP A 543 -4.85 -26.17 59.81
CA TRP A 543 -4.54 -24.76 59.66
C TRP A 543 -4.14 -24.39 58.23
N PRO A 544 -4.32 -23.12 57.80
CA PRO A 544 -3.88 -22.67 56.51
C PRO A 544 -2.36 -22.82 56.31
N GLY A 545 -1.92 -23.13 55.10
CA GLY A 545 -0.55 -23.48 54.80
C GLY A 545 0.50 -22.47 55.26
N GLN A 546 0.24 -21.17 55.07
CA GLN A 546 1.14 -20.11 55.52
C GLN A 546 1.25 -20.02 57.04
N VAL A 547 0.16 -20.30 57.77
CA VAL A 547 0.12 -20.39 59.22
C VAL A 547 0.90 -21.61 59.69
N VAL A 548 0.70 -22.77 59.06
CA VAL A 548 1.43 -23.99 59.37
C VAL A 548 2.97 -23.78 59.26
N LEU A 549 3.40 -23.16 58.18
CA LEU A 549 4.84 -22.85 57.98
C LEU A 549 5.35 -21.88 59.05
N CYS A 550 4.64 -20.78 59.29
CA CYS A 550 5.03 -19.76 60.26
C CYS A 550 5.15 -20.35 61.67
N VAL A 551 4.15 -21.05 62.16
CA VAL A 551 4.11 -21.64 63.51
C VAL A 551 5.14 -22.76 63.68
N SER A 552 5.34 -23.59 62.64
CA SER A 552 6.40 -24.59 62.64
C SER A 552 7.79 -23.99 62.80
N GLN A 553 8.06 -22.86 62.13
CA GLN A 553 9.34 -22.13 62.26
C GLN A 553 9.52 -21.50 63.62
N ILE A 554 8.44 -20.95 64.20
CA ILE A 554 8.46 -20.37 65.57
C ILE A 554 8.83 -21.44 66.58
N TYR A 555 8.14 -22.61 66.58
CA TYR A 555 8.44 -23.66 67.51
C TYR A 555 9.80 -24.32 67.23
N TRP A 556 10.19 -24.52 65.98
CA TRP A 556 11.55 -25.00 65.65
C TRP A 556 12.63 -24.10 66.26
N THR A 557 12.47 -22.79 66.13
CA THR A 557 13.43 -21.81 66.69
C THR A 557 13.43 -21.87 68.20
N LEU A 558 12.26 -21.89 68.86
CA LEU A 558 12.12 -21.97 70.29
C LEU A 558 12.75 -23.27 70.86
N ASP A 559 12.51 -24.39 70.24
CA ASP A 559 13.00 -25.68 70.67
C ASP A 559 14.54 -25.77 70.52
N VAL A 560 15.07 -25.25 69.43
CA VAL A 560 16.53 -25.13 69.23
C VAL A 560 17.16 -24.23 70.30
N GLU A 561 16.60 -23.06 70.57
CA GLU A 561 17.10 -22.14 71.61
C GLU A 561 17.05 -22.78 73.00
N ASN A 562 15.96 -23.49 73.33
CA ASN A 562 15.82 -24.21 74.60
C ASN A 562 16.83 -25.33 74.69
N ALA A 563 17.01 -26.13 73.64
CA ALA A 563 18.04 -27.21 73.62
C ALA A 563 19.47 -26.68 73.81
N ILE A 564 19.77 -25.49 73.29
CA ILE A 564 21.08 -24.84 73.51
C ILE A 564 21.24 -24.39 74.98
N LYS A 565 20.17 -23.85 75.60
CA LYS A 565 20.20 -23.36 76.97
C LYS A 565 20.27 -24.47 78.03
N GLU A 566 19.67 -25.65 77.76
CA GLU A 566 19.62 -26.75 78.70
C GLU A 566 20.99 -27.50 78.84
N ASN A 567 21.36 -28.29 77.86
CA ASN A 567 22.57 -29.13 77.91
C ASN A 567 23.40 -29.07 76.62
N GLY A 568 23.22 -28.04 75.80
CA GLY A 568 24.01 -27.80 74.58
C GLY A 568 24.03 -28.99 73.60
N LYS A 569 25.10 -29.73 73.59
CA LYS A 569 25.36 -30.74 72.55
C LYS A 569 24.43 -31.95 72.59
N ASP A 570 24.07 -32.45 73.77
CA ASP A 570 23.24 -33.65 73.90
C ASP A 570 21.72 -33.32 73.67
N SER A 571 21.27 -32.15 74.19
CA SER A 571 19.90 -31.69 73.93
C SER A 571 19.68 -31.40 72.46
N LEU A 572 20.68 -30.82 71.75
CA LEU A 572 20.60 -30.60 70.29
C LEU A 572 20.54 -31.90 69.52
N LYS A 573 21.25 -32.95 69.95
CA LYS A 573 21.18 -34.27 69.33
C LYS A 573 19.79 -34.88 69.48
N ASN A 574 19.22 -34.82 70.70
CA ASN A 574 17.86 -35.31 70.97
C ASN A 574 16.81 -34.52 70.16
N PHE A 575 17.00 -33.22 70.03
CA PHE A 575 16.12 -32.38 69.20
C PHE A 575 16.24 -32.80 67.71
N SER A 576 17.43 -33.04 67.21
CA SER A 576 17.64 -33.51 65.82
C SER A 576 16.96 -34.85 65.53
N GLU A 577 17.05 -35.78 66.46
CA GLU A 577 16.36 -37.09 66.37
C GLU A 577 14.81 -36.91 66.41
N LEU A 578 14.29 -36.01 67.25
CA LEU A 578 12.86 -35.68 67.32
C LEU A 578 12.38 -35.02 66.04
N SER A 579 13.17 -34.05 65.53
CA SER A 579 12.84 -33.33 64.30
C SER A 579 12.83 -34.31 63.09
N THR A 580 13.79 -35.23 63.01
CA THR A 580 13.80 -36.29 61.99
C THR A 580 12.55 -37.18 62.06
N LYS A 581 12.15 -37.63 63.25
CA LYS A 581 10.94 -38.42 63.43
C LYS A 581 9.66 -37.66 63.03
N ASN A 582 9.63 -36.35 63.37
CA ASN A 582 8.50 -35.50 62.95
C ASN A 582 8.45 -35.29 61.44
N LEU A 583 9.62 -35.18 60.76
CA LEU A 583 9.70 -35.11 59.33
C LEU A 583 9.23 -36.43 58.68
N GLU A 584 9.68 -37.59 59.19
CA GLU A 584 9.25 -38.91 58.72
C GLU A 584 7.71 -39.07 58.73
N LYS A 585 7.06 -38.66 59.82
CA LYS A 585 5.60 -38.66 59.93
C LYS A 585 4.94 -37.76 58.91
N ILE A 586 5.48 -36.58 58.60
CA ILE A 586 4.92 -35.71 57.56
C ILE A 586 5.12 -36.35 56.17
N VAL A 587 6.26 -36.97 55.90
CA VAL A 587 6.51 -37.72 54.67
C VAL A 587 5.54 -38.89 54.50
N GLU A 588 5.20 -39.60 55.57
CA GLU A 588 4.17 -40.64 55.56
C GLU A 588 2.80 -40.07 55.21
N LEU A 589 2.43 -38.92 55.78
CA LEU A 589 1.18 -38.24 55.44
C LEU A 589 1.14 -37.84 53.96
N VAL A 590 2.21 -37.28 53.40
CA VAL A 590 2.30 -36.87 51.98
C VAL A 590 2.12 -38.08 51.05
N ARG A 591 2.61 -39.28 51.46
CA ARG A 591 2.44 -40.54 50.71
C ARG A 591 1.05 -41.12 50.83
N GLY A 592 0.24 -40.68 51.79
CA GLY A 592 -1.13 -41.10 51.99
C GLY A 592 -2.11 -40.43 51.00
N ASN A 593 -3.39 -40.72 51.17
CA ASN A 593 -4.46 -40.11 50.36
C ASN A 593 -4.90 -38.77 50.97
N LEU A 594 -4.34 -37.69 50.49
CA LEU A 594 -4.63 -36.33 50.96
C LEU A 594 -5.30 -35.46 49.89
N PRO A 595 -6.14 -34.49 50.29
CA PRO A 595 -6.59 -33.45 49.40
C PRO A 595 -5.41 -32.70 48.75
N LYS A 596 -5.59 -32.22 47.50
CA LYS A 596 -4.50 -31.54 46.77
C LYS A 596 -3.93 -30.35 47.53
N LEU A 597 -4.77 -29.60 48.22
CA LEU A 597 -4.36 -28.43 49.00
C LEU A 597 -3.42 -28.83 50.15
N SER A 598 -3.84 -29.77 51.01
CA SER A 598 -3.02 -30.29 52.13
C SER A 598 -1.70 -30.85 51.65
N ARG A 599 -1.64 -31.49 50.49
CA ARG A 599 -0.42 -32.02 49.89
C ARG A 599 0.54 -30.89 49.55
N ILE A 600 0.08 -29.79 48.90
CA ILE A 600 0.93 -28.63 48.57
C ILE A 600 1.51 -28.01 49.87
N THR A 601 0.68 -27.85 50.89
CA THR A 601 1.11 -27.31 52.19
C THR A 601 2.20 -28.18 52.84
N LEU A 602 2.00 -29.50 52.84
CA LEU A 602 2.99 -30.44 53.43
C LEU A 602 4.24 -30.55 52.60
N GLU A 603 4.18 -30.51 51.27
CA GLU A 603 5.35 -30.45 50.40
C GLU A 603 6.21 -29.20 50.70
N ALA A 604 5.57 -28.05 50.85
CA ALA A 604 6.27 -26.82 51.27
C ALA A 604 6.85 -26.94 52.70
N LEU A 605 6.14 -27.58 53.63
CA LEU A 605 6.63 -27.79 54.97
C LEU A 605 7.84 -28.74 55.01
N VAL A 606 7.84 -29.81 54.21
CA VAL A 606 9.00 -30.74 54.10
C VAL A 606 10.25 -30.04 53.59
N VAL A 607 10.11 -29.06 52.68
CA VAL A 607 11.25 -28.27 52.17
C VAL A 607 11.85 -27.37 53.24
N VAL A 608 11.01 -26.84 54.17
CA VAL A 608 11.40 -25.86 55.19
C VAL A 608 11.83 -26.57 56.49
N SER A 609 11.40 -27.80 56.76
CA SER A 609 11.75 -28.61 57.92
C SER A 609 13.11 -29.29 57.78
#